data_e7b791f2194a898b6c5357485301852c
#
_entry.id   e7b791f2194a898b6c5357485301852c
#
_cell.length_a   1.000
_cell.length_b   1.000
_cell.length_c   1.000
_cell.angle_alpha   90.00
_cell.angle_beta   90.00
_cell.angle_gamma   90.00
#
_symmetry.space_group_name_H-M   'P 1'
#
loop_
_entity.id
_entity.type
_entity.pdbx_description
1 polymer ?
#
loop_
_entity_poly.entity_id
_entity_poly.type
_entity_poly.pdbx_seq_one_letter_code
_entity_poly.pdbx_strand_id
1 'polypeptide(L)'
;LNDLKDAMKKSQMVLKEDLVENSVGMEKYQNGYVLTSFDTPAFASSVNGSLRRGDLVDVYALDEATRAYVLMASDVYIEDVYDTSGNKISDETSVATSFTVRVTAEEVPQINAAVSSGDILLYLKTDSCL
;
A
#
# COMPACT_ATOMS: atom_id res chain seq x y z
N LEU A 1 24.30 22.17 14.20
CA LEU A 1 24.89 22.07 12.88
C LEU A 1 25.06 20.62 12.44
N ASN A 2 25.52 19.76 13.34
CA ASN A 2 25.67 18.32 13.00
C ASN A 2 24.31 17.69 12.74
N ASP A 3 23.30 18.06 13.50
CA ASP A 3 21.95 17.52 13.29
C ASP A 3 21.41 17.91 11.93
N LEU A 4 21.70 19.12 11.49
CA LEU A 4 21.25 19.58 10.19
C LEU A 4 21.94 18.83 9.06
N LYS A 5 23.24 18.58 9.19
CA LYS A 5 23.98 17.81 8.20
C LYS A 5 23.47 16.39 8.08
N ASP A 6 23.17 15.75 9.21
CA ASP A 6 22.66 14.40 9.22
C ASP A 6 21.27 14.33 8.59
N ALA A 7 20.42 15.30 8.87
CA ALA A 7 19.10 15.37 8.28
C ALA A 7 19.17 15.52 6.76
N MET A 8 20.09 16.34 6.26
CA MET A 8 20.27 16.51 4.83
C MET A 8 20.75 15.25 4.17
N LYS A 9 21.68 14.52 4.79
CA LYS A 9 22.15 13.25 4.25
C LYS A 9 21.03 12.22 4.16
N LYS A 10 20.23 12.11 5.19
CA LYS A 10 19.10 11.18 5.19
C LYS A 10 18.11 11.50 4.07
N SER A 11 17.80 12.77 3.89
CA SER A 11 16.88 13.19 2.84
C SER A 11 17.39 12.83 1.46
N GLN A 12 18.69 12.94 1.24
CA GLN A 12 19.28 12.61 -0.05
C GLN A 12 19.26 11.12 -0.33
N MET A 13 19.37 10.29 0.71
CA MET A 13 19.49 8.85 0.55
C MET A 13 18.16 8.13 0.47
N VAL A 14 17.14 8.60 1.19
CA VAL A 14 15.85 7.91 1.30
C VAL A 14 14.69 8.86 1.04
N LEU A 15 14.88 9.73 0.09
CA LEU A 15 13.98 10.84 -0.15
C LEU A 15 12.53 10.42 -0.39
N LYS A 16 12.31 9.38 -1.20
CA LYS A 16 10.95 8.95 -1.52
C LYS A 16 10.22 8.50 -0.26
N GLU A 17 10.87 7.72 0.56
CA GLU A 17 10.27 7.18 1.78
C GLU A 17 9.94 8.30 2.76
N ASP A 18 10.85 9.24 2.94
CA ASP A 18 10.62 10.38 3.82
C ASP A 18 9.47 11.26 3.32
N LEU A 19 9.37 11.47 2.02
CA LEU A 19 8.28 12.26 1.46
C LEU A 19 6.93 11.59 1.68
N VAL A 20 6.86 10.27 1.52
CA VAL A 20 5.62 9.53 1.73
C VAL A 20 5.23 9.57 3.20
N GLU A 21 6.20 9.40 4.12
CA GLU A 21 5.91 9.43 5.55
C GLU A 21 5.32 10.77 5.99
N ASN A 22 5.60 11.84 5.28
CA ASN A 22 5.11 13.17 5.60
C ASN A 22 3.95 13.63 4.73
N SER A 23 3.44 12.74 3.86
CA SER A 23 2.35 13.10 2.98
C SER A 23 0.99 12.96 3.66
N VAL A 24 -0.01 13.57 3.03
CA VAL A 24 -1.40 13.42 3.47
C VAL A 24 -1.78 11.95 3.38
N GLY A 25 -2.41 11.44 4.41
CA GLY A 25 -2.80 10.04 4.48
C GLY A 25 -1.89 9.19 5.32
N MET A 26 -0.70 9.68 5.63
CA MET A 26 0.26 8.93 6.47
C MET A 26 0.17 9.28 7.94
N GLU A 27 -0.54 10.36 8.30
CA GLU A 27 -0.66 10.79 9.69
C GLU A 27 -1.28 9.71 10.57
N LYS A 28 -2.19 8.92 10.03
CA LYS A 28 -2.87 7.89 10.81
C LYS A 28 -1.92 6.80 11.30
N TYR A 29 -0.73 6.69 10.73
CA TYR A 29 0.26 5.67 11.13
C TYR A 29 1.23 6.17 12.19
N GLN A 30 1.15 7.43 12.58
CA GLN A 30 2.09 8.00 13.55
C GLN A 30 1.99 7.36 14.92
N ASN A 31 0.81 6.85 15.28
CA ASN A 31 0.58 6.21 16.58
C ASN A 31 0.69 4.69 16.50
N GLY A 32 1.20 4.18 15.41
CA GLY A 32 1.38 2.75 15.23
C GLY A 32 0.55 2.20 14.08
N TYR A 33 0.93 1.02 13.62
CA TYR A 33 0.24 0.36 12.52
C TYR A 33 0.49 -1.13 12.60
N VAL A 34 -0.30 -1.88 11.81
CA VAL A 34 -0.18 -3.32 11.68
C VAL A 34 0.28 -3.63 10.27
N LEU A 35 1.17 -4.60 10.10
CA LEU A 35 1.55 -5.11 8.80
C LEU A 35 0.73 -6.36 8.51
N THR A 36 0.16 -6.41 7.32
CA THR A 36 -0.56 -7.60 6.85
C THR A 36 -0.27 -7.80 5.38
N SER A 37 -0.47 -9.02 4.90
CA SER A 37 -0.17 -9.38 3.51
C SER A 37 -1.36 -10.06 2.87
N PHE A 38 -1.52 -9.83 1.57
CA PHE A 38 -2.56 -10.52 0.81
C PHE A 38 -2.19 -10.55 -0.68
N ASP A 39 -2.83 -11.48 -1.40
CA ASP A 39 -2.72 -11.57 -2.85
C ASP A 39 -3.92 -10.91 -3.49
N THR A 40 -3.75 -10.50 -4.75
CA THR A 40 -4.89 -10.02 -5.55
C THR A 40 -5.25 -11.09 -6.59
N PRO A 41 -6.55 -11.19 -6.97
CA PRO A 41 -7.01 -12.29 -7.82
C PRO A 41 -6.51 -12.22 -9.26
N ALA A 42 -6.24 -11.02 -9.77
CA ALA A 42 -5.79 -10.84 -11.14
C ALA A 42 -4.88 -9.62 -11.23
N PHE A 43 -4.09 -9.54 -12.28
CA PHE A 43 -3.18 -8.41 -12.47
C PHE A 43 -3.92 -7.09 -12.50
N ALA A 44 -5.06 -7.05 -13.17
CA ALA A 44 -5.87 -5.83 -13.25
C ALA A 44 -6.39 -5.38 -11.89
N SER A 45 -6.47 -6.28 -10.92
CA SER A 45 -6.94 -5.95 -9.57
C SER A 45 -5.93 -5.12 -8.78
N SER A 46 -4.68 -5.09 -9.21
CA SER A 46 -3.59 -4.39 -8.51
C SER A 46 -2.79 -3.52 -9.48
N VAL A 47 -3.48 -2.78 -10.33
CA VAL A 47 -2.87 -1.85 -11.28
C VAL A 47 -1.84 -2.58 -12.16
N ASN A 48 -2.25 -3.75 -12.67
CA ASN A 48 -1.44 -4.63 -13.51
C ASN A 48 -0.08 -5.00 -12.91
N GLY A 49 -0.03 -5.08 -11.58
CA GLY A 49 1.19 -5.48 -10.89
C GLY A 49 2.24 -4.40 -10.80
N SER A 50 1.88 -3.15 -11.02
CA SER A 50 2.85 -2.05 -11.05
C SER A 50 3.06 -1.39 -9.68
N LEU A 51 2.31 -1.80 -8.67
CA LEU A 51 2.46 -1.22 -7.33
C LEU A 51 3.83 -1.56 -6.75
N ARG A 52 4.40 -0.63 -6.02
CA ARG A 52 5.71 -0.79 -5.39
C ARG A 52 5.70 -0.18 -4.00
N ARG A 53 6.73 -0.49 -3.23
CA ARG A 53 6.92 0.09 -1.92
C ARG A 53 6.84 1.61 -1.99
N GLY A 54 6.11 2.20 -1.06
CA GLY A 54 5.93 3.63 -0.99
C GLY A 54 4.63 4.12 -1.61
N ASP A 55 3.92 3.26 -2.36
CA ASP A 55 2.66 3.64 -2.96
C ASP A 55 1.55 3.64 -1.91
N LEU A 56 0.60 4.55 -2.06
CA LEU A 56 -0.64 4.56 -1.27
C LEU A 56 -1.79 4.08 -2.15
N VAL A 57 -2.58 3.18 -1.62
CA VAL A 57 -3.69 2.60 -2.36
C VAL A 57 -4.97 2.66 -1.54
N ASP A 58 -6.10 2.68 -2.24
CA ASP A 58 -7.41 2.42 -1.64
C ASP A 58 -7.77 0.98 -1.91
N VAL A 59 -8.31 0.31 -0.90
CA VAL A 59 -8.68 -1.10 -0.98
C VAL A 59 -10.19 -1.21 -1.09
N TYR A 60 -10.65 -1.82 -2.17
CA TYR A 60 -12.06 -2.11 -2.41
C TYR A 60 -12.30 -3.60 -2.40
N ALA A 61 -13.50 -4.01 -2.04
CA ALA A 61 -13.89 -5.41 -2.10
C ALA A 61 -15.32 -5.52 -2.60
N LEU A 62 -15.63 -6.65 -3.25
CA LEU A 62 -16.96 -6.89 -3.77
C LEU A 62 -17.93 -7.16 -2.63
N ASP A 63 -19.03 -6.42 -2.62
CA ASP A 63 -20.18 -6.69 -1.75
C ASP A 63 -21.11 -7.61 -2.53
N GLU A 64 -21.23 -8.85 -2.08
CA GLU A 64 -22.02 -9.85 -2.78
C GLU A 64 -23.51 -9.53 -2.80
N ALA A 65 -24.02 -8.85 -1.79
CA ALA A 65 -25.43 -8.51 -1.70
C ALA A 65 -25.83 -7.50 -2.79
N THR A 66 -25.00 -6.49 -3.01
CA THR A 66 -25.29 -5.44 -3.97
C THR A 66 -24.57 -5.63 -5.29
N ARG A 67 -23.60 -6.54 -5.36
CA ARG A 67 -22.74 -6.78 -6.52
C ARG A 67 -21.92 -5.55 -6.90
N ALA A 68 -21.65 -4.70 -5.95
CA ALA A 68 -20.84 -3.51 -6.15
C ALA A 68 -19.57 -3.58 -5.31
N TYR A 69 -18.50 -2.94 -5.79
CA TYR A 69 -17.28 -2.83 -5.01
C TYR A 69 -17.42 -1.67 -4.03
N VAL A 70 -17.05 -1.91 -2.79
CA VAL A 70 -17.13 -0.91 -1.73
C VAL A 70 -15.75 -0.64 -1.15
N LEU A 71 -15.53 0.59 -0.72
CA LEU A 71 -14.27 1.00 -0.12
C LEU A 71 -14.13 0.35 1.25
N MET A 72 -13.04 -0.41 1.44
CA MET A 72 -12.76 -1.08 2.70
C MET A 72 -11.70 -0.36 3.52
N ALA A 73 -10.72 0.24 2.87
CA ALA A 73 -9.69 1.01 3.56
C ALA A 73 -9.09 2.01 2.59
N SER A 74 -8.69 3.16 3.11
CA SER A 74 -8.13 4.24 2.32
C SER A 74 -6.72 4.54 2.78
N ASP A 75 -5.88 5.04 1.87
CA ASP A 75 -4.51 5.43 2.17
C ASP A 75 -3.72 4.29 2.83
N VAL A 76 -3.80 3.11 2.21
CA VAL A 76 -3.07 1.94 2.66
C VAL A 76 -1.68 1.99 2.04
N TYR A 77 -0.65 1.97 2.88
CA TYR A 77 0.74 2.11 2.44
C TYR A 77 1.30 0.74 2.04
N ILE A 78 1.88 0.66 0.85
CA ILE A 78 2.54 -0.55 0.38
C ILE A 78 3.93 -0.63 0.99
N GLU A 79 4.13 -1.61 1.86
CA GLU A 79 5.42 -1.81 2.52
C GLU A 79 6.39 -2.62 1.66
N ASP A 80 5.91 -3.70 1.06
CA ASP A 80 6.69 -4.55 0.17
C ASP A 80 5.78 -5.23 -0.83
N VAL A 81 6.35 -5.65 -1.96
CA VAL A 81 5.62 -6.35 -3.01
C VAL A 81 6.39 -7.60 -3.43
N TYR A 82 5.64 -8.62 -3.85
CA TYR A 82 6.18 -9.94 -4.16
C TYR A 82 5.57 -10.47 -5.46
N ASP A 83 6.31 -11.33 -6.15
CA ASP A 83 5.82 -11.99 -7.36
C ASP A 83 5.05 -13.26 -7.01
N THR A 84 4.59 -14.00 -8.03
CA THR A 84 3.79 -15.21 -7.83
C THR A 84 4.58 -16.34 -7.16
N SER A 85 5.91 -16.28 -7.23
CA SER A 85 6.78 -17.27 -6.58
C SER A 85 7.14 -16.90 -5.15
N GLY A 86 6.67 -15.74 -4.67
CA GLY A 86 6.95 -15.29 -3.31
C GLY A 86 8.27 -14.56 -3.18
N ASN A 87 8.89 -14.19 -4.28
CA ASN A 87 10.14 -13.43 -4.26
C ASN A 87 9.84 -11.93 -4.18
N LYS A 88 10.60 -11.25 -3.32
CA LYS A 88 10.46 -9.80 -3.18
C LYS A 88 10.90 -9.12 -4.47
N ILE A 89 10.09 -8.18 -4.92
CA ILE A 89 10.36 -7.44 -6.15
C ILE A 89 11.11 -6.15 -5.81
N SER A 90 12.22 -5.94 -6.49
CA SER A 90 12.99 -4.70 -6.34
C SER A 90 13.17 -3.94 -7.65
N ASP A 91 12.79 -4.55 -8.78
CA ASP A 91 12.88 -3.90 -10.09
C ASP A 91 11.51 -3.31 -10.48
N GLU A 92 11.49 -2.54 -11.56
CA GLU A 92 10.28 -1.85 -11.98
C GLU A 92 9.46 -2.61 -13.02
N THR A 93 10.00 -3.68 -13.58
CA THR A 93 9.36 -4.39 -14.68
C THR A 93 8.65 -5.67 -14.28
N SER A 94 8.97 -6.22 -13.12
CA SER A 94 8.32 -7.44 -12.63
C SER A 94 6.89 -7.15 -12.19
N VAL A 95 6.04 -8.17 -12.31
CA VAL A 95 4.62 -8.06 -11.95
C VAL A 95 4.44 -8.48 -10.49
N ALA A 96 3.91 -7.56 -9.69
CA ALA A 96 3.61 -7.81 -8.28
C ALA A 96 2.21 -8.37 -8.14
N THR A 97 2.07 -9.45 -7.36
CA THR A 97 0.78 -10.09 -7.13
C THR A 97 0.46 -10.26 -5.66
N SER A 98 1.42 -10.07 -4.78
CA SER A 98 1.25 -10.16 -3.34
C SER A 98 1.83 -8.92 -2.68
N PHE A 99 1.18 -8.45 -1.63
CA PHE A 99 1.49 -7.14 -1.06
C PHE A 99 1.50 -7.22 0.46
N THR A 100 2.53 -6.62 1.07
CA THR A 100 2.54 -6.36 2.51
C THR A 100 2.22 -4.89 2.69
N VAL A 101 1.23 -4.60 3.51
CA VAL A 101 0.70 -3.25 3.65
C VAL A 101 0.64 -2.82 5.11
N ARG A 102 0.65 -1.49 5.32
CA ARG A 102 0.37 -0.89 6.61
C ARG A 102 -1.10 -0.57 6.71
N VAL A 103 -1.71 -1.00 7.80
CA VAL A 103 -3.08 -0.61 8.13
C VAL A 103 -3.14 -0.26 9.61
N THR A 104 -4.12 0.55 10.01
CA THR A 104 -4.34 0.81 11.43
C THR A 104 -5.05 -0.39 12.05
N ALA A 105 -4.98 -0.49 13.37
CA ALA A 105 -5.66 -1.57 14.08
C ALA A 105 -7.17 -1.56 13.81
N GLU A 106 -7.75 -0.38 13.67
CA GLU A 106 -9.17 -0.23 13.39
C GLU A 106 -9.55 -0.72 12.00
N GLU A 107 -8.59 -0.73 11.06
CA GLU A 107 -8.83 -1.16 9.68
C GLU A 107 -8.70 -2.67 9.50
N VAL A 108 -8.14 -3.37 10.48
CA VAL A 108 -7.89 -4.81 10.34
C VAL A 108 -9.16 -5.61 10.03
N PRO A 109 -10.30 -5.37 10.69
CA PRO A 109 -11.52 -6.13 10.34
C PRO A 109 -11.97 -5.90 8.90
N GLN A 110 -11.87 -4.67 8.38
CA GLN A 110 -12.23 -4.39 7.01
C GLN A 110 -11.29 -5.06 6.02
N ILE A 111 -9.99 -5.04 6.31
CA ILE A 111 -9.02 -5.71 5.45
C ILE A 111 -9.26 -7.23 5.45
N ASN A 112 -9.54 -7.80 6.61
CA ASN A 112 -9.85 -9.22 6.70
C ASN A 112 -11.10 -9.59 5.90
N ALA A 113 -12.12 -8.74 5.95
CA ALA A 113 -13.34 -8.95 5.17
C ALA A 113 -13.05 -8.88 3.66
N ALA A 114 -12.21 -7.93 3.24
CA ALA A 114 -11.82 -7.82 1.84
C ALA A 114 -11.07 -9.06 1.37
N VAL A 115 -10.13 -9.54 2.16
CA VAL A 115 -9.37 -10.75 1.83
C VAL A 115 -10.29 -11.95 1.76
N SER A 116 -11.22 -12.08 2.70
CA SER A 116 -12.18 -13.20 2.74
C SER A 116 -13.10 -13.21 1.52
N SER A 117 -13.42 -12.04 0.97
CA SER A 117 -14.28 -11.99 -0.20
C SER A 117 -13.62 -12.60 -1.42
N GLY A 118 -12.30 -12.61 -1.46
CA GLY A 118 -11.54 -13.11 -2.60
C GLY A 118 -11.56 -12.19 -3.81
N ASP A 119 -12.18 -11.03 -3.70
CA ASP A 119 -12.39 -10.14 -4.84
C ASP A 119 -12.00 -8.72 -4.44
N ILE A 120 -10.69 -8.51 -4.37
CA ILE A 120 -10.09 -7.26 -3.94
C ILE A 120 -9.65 -6.45 -5.15
N LEU A 121 -9.91 -5.14 -5.12
CA LEU A 121 -9.34 -4.19 -6.07
C LEU A 121 -8.51 -3.18 -5.32
N LEU A 122 -7.33 -2.88 -5.85
CA LEU A 122 -6.45 -1.85 -5.31
C LEU A 122 -6.36 -0.71 -6.32
N TYR A 123 -6.64 0.50 -5.87
CA TYR A 123 -6.53 1.69 -6.70
C TYR A 123 -5.36 2.52 -6.21
N LEU A 124 -4.40 2.78 -7.10
CA LEU A 124 -3.24 3.60 -6.76
C LEU A 124 -3.67 5.06 -6.63
N LYS A 125 -3.31 5.65 -5.50
CA LYS A 125 -3.54 7.07 -5.29
C LYS A 125 -2.41 7.85 -5.92
N THR A 126 -2.74 8.59 -6.96
CA THR A 126 -1.79 9.49 -7.61
C THR A 126 -2.05 10.88 -7.08
N ASP A 127 -1.17 11.35 -6.24
CA ASP A 127 -1.34 12.66 -5.66
C ASP A 127 -1.12 13.71 -6.74
N SER A 128 -2.19 14.37 -7.11
CA SER A 128 -2.14 15.37 -8.17
C SER A 128 -1.36 16.62 -7.79
N CYS A 129 -1.03 16.75 -6.52
CA CYS A 129 -0.24 17.89 -6.07
C CYS A 129 1.24 17.77 -6.44
N LEU A 130 1.62 16.64 -6.95
CA LEU A 130 3.01 16.41 -7.34
C LEU A 130 3.41 17.18 -8.60
#